data_b9afb28f7c2179b73c8fe4d72523c498
#
_entry.id   b9afb28f7c2179b73c8fe4d72523c498
#
_cell.length_a   1.000
_cell.length_b   1.000
_cell.length_c   1.000
_cell.angle_alpha   90.00
_cell.angle_beta   90.00
_cell.angle_gamma   90.00
#
_symmetry.space_group_name_H-M   'P 1'
#
loop_
_entity.id
_entity.type
_entity.pdbx_description
1 polymer ?
#
loop_
_entity_poly.entity_id
_entity_poly.type
_entity_poly.pdbx_seq_one_letter_code
_entity_poly.pdbx_strand_id
1 'polypeptide(L)'
;TKEWIDDSLQRQRPVAIMVDNEKTALLHYGLTQADIIYEIQNSTMNGGVTRFMCIVKDWDSITQFGSIRSVRPTNFMIAPEYNAVVIHDGGPYYIDAFLKNPWVKHLSGGFKRINNGKAREFTEYVATGEVASRLKAANISESYDDYYQGPHWQFASEADPTDLSAAADSIDCTLVDLPFEHNGSQLDYDAASNTYLYSEYNMKHTDPANGNKQLAFTNVI
;
A
#
# COMPACT_ATOMS: atom_id res chain seq x y z
N THR A 1 -0.52 17.56 -1.56
CA THR A 1 -1.90 17.95 -1.21
C THR A 1 -2.58 16.81 -0.50
N LYS A 2 -3.31 17.13 0.55
CA LYS A 2 -4.08 16.15 1.32
C LYS A 2 -5.39 15.89 0.58
N GLU A 3 -5.67 14.63 0.25
CA GLU A 3 -7.05 14.27 -0.06
C GLU A 3 -7.87 14.30 1.24
N TRP A 4 -9.06 14.91 1.17
CA TRP A 4 -9.95 14.94 2.32
C TRP A 4 -10.50 13.54 2.58
N ILE A 5 -10.32 13.10 3.82
CA ILE A 5 -10.97 11.89 4.32
C ILE A 5 -12.31 12.31 4.90
N ASP A 6 -13.37 11.60 4.53
CA ASP A 6 -14.70 11.81 5.11
C ASP A 6 -14.64 11.78 6.64
N ASP A 7 -15.40 12.68 7.29
CA ASP A 7 -15.41 12.79 8.76
C ASP A 7 -15.79 11.48 9.45
N SER A 8 -16.61 10.64 8.82
CA SER A 8 -16.97 9.31 9.34
C SER A 8 -15.77 8.38 9.45
N LEU A 9 -14.73 8.57 8.64
CA LEU A 9 -13.53 7.76 8.61
C LEU A 9 -12.42 8.26 9.56
N GLN A 10 -12.59 9.41 10.21
CA GLN A 10 -11.54 10.02 11.04
C GLN A 10 -10.99 9.05 12.10
N ARG A 11 -11.87 8.28 12.73
CA ARG A 11 -11.50 7.30 13.76
C ARG A 11 -11.20 5.91 13.22
N GLN A 12 -11.51 5.63 11.97
CA GLN A 12 -11.25 4.33 11.35
C GLN A 12 -9.74 4.10 11.25
N ARG A 13 -9.26 2.99 11.78
CA ARG A 13 -7.86 2.60 11.58
C ARG A 13 -7.64 2.09 10.17
N PRO A 14 -6.52 2.40 9.51
CA PRO A 14 -6.24 1.89 8.18
C PRO A 14 -5.89 0.40 8.21
N VAL A 15 -5.92 -0.21 7.04
CA VAL A 15 -5.26 -1.50 6.80
C VAL A 15 -3.97 -1.29 6.02
N ALA A 16 -3.00 -2.18 6.23
CA ALA A 16 -1.75 -2.25 5.48
C ALA A 16 -1.73 -3.56 4.68
N ILE A 17 -2.05 -3.49 3.39
CA ILE A 17 -2.20 -4.67 2.55
C ILE A 17 -0.87 -4.98 1.85
N MET A 18 -0.37 -6.20 2.06
CA MET A 18 0.83 -6.70 1.39
C MET A 18 0.49 -7.19 -0.02
N VAL A 19 1.05 -6.57 -1.04
CA VAL A 19 0.80 -6.91 -2.45
C VAL A 19 2.09 -7.40 -3.11
N ASP A 20 1.99 -8.51 -3.84
CA ASP A 20 3.11 -9.05 -4.60
C ASP A 20 3.45 -8.14 -5.78
N ASN A 21 4.72 -7.82 -5.96
CA ASN A 21 5.18 -6.99 -7.07
C ASN A 21 6.08 -7.76 -8.05
N GLU A 22 5.90 -9.06 -8.15
CA GLU A 22 6.51 -9.83 -9.22
C GLU A 22 5.72 -9.66 -10.53
N LYS A 23 6.41 -9.70 -11.67
CA LYS A 23 5.79 -9.54 -13.01
C LYS A 23 4.61 -10.48 -13.23
N THR A 24 4.68 -11.71 -12.72
CA THR A 24 3.60 -12.71 -12.80
C THR A 24 2.35 -12.33 -11.99
N ALA A 25 2.48 -11.46 -10.99
CA ALA A 25 1.35 -10.96 -10.21
C ALA A 25 0.50 -9.92 -10.98
N LEU A 26 1.10 -9.23 -11.94
CA LEU A 26 0.43 -8.19 -12.71
C LEU A 26 -0.79 -8.70 -13.49
N LEU A 27 -1.91 -7.96 -13.65
CA LEU A 27 -2.13 -6.61 -13.16
C LEU A 27 -2.56 -6.64 -11.70
N HIS A 28 -2.16 -5.62 -10.93
CA HIS A 28 -2.67 -5.43 -9.57
C HIS A 28 -4.04 -4.76 -9.61
N TYR A 29 -4.88 -5.10 -8.62
CA TYR A 29 -6.21 -4.53 -8.45
C TYR A 29 -6.26 -3.69 -7.19
N GLY A 30 -6.91 -2.53 -7.25
CA GLY A 30 -7.21 -1.68 -6.11
C GLY A 30 -6.10 -0.73 -5.66
N LEU A 31 -4.90 -0.77 -6.27
CA LEU A 31 -3.78 0.07 -5.82
C LEU A 31 -4.06 1.56 -5.90
N THR A 32 -4.92 2.00 -6.82
CA THR A 32 -5.36 3.40 -6.92
C THR A 32 -6.24 3.86 -5.75
N GLN A 33 -6.67 2.95 -4.87
CA GLN A 33 -7.40 3.25 -3.63
C GLN A 33 -6.47 3.40 -2.42
N ALA A 34 -5.17 3.10 -2.58
CA ALA A 34 -4.21 3.27 -1.50
C ALA A 34 -3.88 4.74 -1.27
N ASP A 35 -3.88 5.16 0.01
CA ASP A 35 -3.46 6.50 0.42
C ASP A 35 -1.93 6.65 0.38
N ILE A 36 -1.21 5.56 0.73
CA ILE A 36 0.26 5.51 0.72
C ILE A 36 0.69 4.13 0.24
N ILE A 37 1.67 4.09 -0.64
CA ILE A 37 2.30 2.85 -1.09
C ILE A 37 3.78 2.89 -0.74
N TYR A 38 4.21 1.91 0.03
CA TYR A 38 5.62 1.62 0.24
C TYR A 38 6.06 0.54 -0.74
N GLU A 39 6.98 0.84 -1.64
CA GLU A 39 7.68 -0.18 -2.40
C GLU A 39 8.92 -0.60 -1.63
N ILE A 40 9.01 -1.87 -1.25
CA ILE A 40 10.06 -2.37 -0.36
C ILE A 40 10.69 -3.60 -0.99
N GLN A 41 12.01 -3.63 -1.05
CA GLN A 41 12.73 -4.82 -1.47
C GLN A 41 12.38 -6.00 -0.56
N ASN A 42 11.79 -7.04 -1.14
CA ASN A 42 11.31 -8.21 -0.40
C ASN A 42 12.45 -9.17 -0.03
N SER A 43 13.46 -9.29 -0.90
CA SER A 43 14.58 -10.21 -0.75
C SER A 43 15.71 -9.80 -1.69
N THR A 44 16.95 -10.06 -1.28
CA THR A 44 18.12 -9.99 -2.17
C THR A 44 18.21 -11.21 -3.11
N MET A 45 17.46 -12.25 -2.81
CA MET A 45 17.26 -13.40 -3.69
C MET A 45 16.20 -13.08 -4.75
N ASN A 46 16.11 -13.87 -5.82
CA ASN A 46 15.17 -13.68 -6.92
C ASN A 46 15.32 -12.31 -7.61
N GLY A 47 16.55 -11.86 -7.77
CA GLY A 47 16.85 -10.59 -8.45
C GLY A 47 16.46 -9.33 -7.71
N GLY A 48 16.14 -9.42 -6.41
CA GLY A 48 15.77 -8.23 -5.62
C GLY A 48 14.33 -7.78 -5.80
N VAL A 49 13.41 -8.70 -6.15
CA VAL A 49 11.99 -8.38 -6.32
C VAL A 49 11.43 -7.59 -5.15
N THR A 50 10.61 -6.60 -5.44
CA THR A 50 9.95 -5.76 -4.44
C THR A 50 8.58 -6.31 -4.02
N ARG A 51 8.00 -5.67 -3.02
CA ARG A 51 6.62 -5.82 -2.58
C ARG A 51 6.05 -4.47 -2.23
N PHE A 52 4.75 -4.30 -2.49
CA PHE A 52 4.04 -3.14 -1.97
C PHE A 52 3.47 -3.43 -0.60
N MET A 53 3.56 -2.44 0.28
CA MET A 53 2.73 -2.31 1.46
C MET A 53 1.82 -1.10 1.23
N CYS A 54 0.55 -1.37 1.01
CA CYS A 54 -0.44 -0.36 0.67
C CYS A 54 -1.25 0.01 1.91
N ILE A 55 -1.15 1.25 2.36
CA ILE A 55 -1.97 1.80 3.45
C ILE A 55 -3.29 2.27 2.85
N VAL A 56 -4.40 1.74 3.33
CA VAL A 56 -5.74 2.06 2.85
C VAL A 56 -6.61 2.46 4.02
N LYS A 57 -7.09 3.70 4.03
CA LYS A 57 -7.95 4.25 5.08
C LYS A 57 -9.41 3.90 4.82
N ASP A 58 -9.90 4.12 3.62
CA ASP A 58 -11.26 3.77 3.18
C ASP A 58 -11.31 2.34 2.65
N TRP A 59 -11.06 1.37 3.52
CA TRP A 59 -11.05 -0.03 3.14
C TRP A 59 -12.44 -0.63 2.94
N ASP A 60 -13.52 0.03 3.38
CA ASP A 60 -14.90 -0.41 3.10
C ASP A 60 -15.29 -0.21 1.64
N SER A 61 -14.66 0.73 0.94
CA SER A 61 -14.88 0.96 -0.50
C SER A 61 -14.17 -0.07 -1.39
N ILE A 62 -13.31 -0.92 -0.83
CA ILE A 62 -12.59 -1.94 -1.60
C ILE A 62 -13.57 -2.92 -2.24
N THR A 63 -13.47 -3.06 -3.56
CA THR A 63 -14.16 -4.10 -4.33
C THR A 63 -13.28 -5.31 -4.61
N GLN A 64 -12.01 -5.06 -4.93
CA GLN A 64 -10.97 -6.07 -5.11
C GLN A 64 -9.60 -5.42 -4.91
N PHE A 65 -8.73 -5.99 -4.05
CA PHE A 65 -7.39 -5.47 -3.80
C PHE A 65 -6.36 -6.60 -3.70
N GLY A 66 -5.25 -6.49 -4.40
CA GLY A 66 -4.17 -7.47 -4.37
C GLY A 66 -3.57 -7.78 -5.75
N SER A 67 -2.86 -8.90 -5.85
CA SER A 67 -2.86 -10.14 -5.03
C SER A 67 -2.11 -9.98 -3.71
N ILE A 68 -2.70 -10.54 -2.65
CA ILE A 68 -2.13 -10.51 -1.29
C ILE A 68 -0.92 -11.44 -1.22
N ARG A 69 0.10 -11.02 -0.48
CA ARG A 69 1.35 -11.80 -0.31
C ARG A 69 1.89 -11.76 1.13
N SER A 70 2.96 -12.52 1.31
CA SER A 70 3.62 -12.68 2.62
C SER A 70 4.25 -11.39 3.11
N VAL A 71 4.17 -11.17 4.40
CA VAL A 71 4.77 -10.07 5.14
C VAL A 71 6.26 -10.31 5.42
N ARG A 72 6.98 -9.24 5.74
CA ARG A 72 8.37 -9.24 6.24
C ARG A 72 8.47 -8.43 7.54
N PRO A 73 9.54 -8.56 8.32
CA PRO A 73 9.74 -7.79 9.55
C PRO A 73 9.58 -6.30 9.38
N THR A 74 10.11 -5.72 8.30
CA THR A 74 10.02 -4.29 7.99
C THR A 74 8.57 -3.80 7.97
N ASN A 75 7.63 -4.60 7.47
CA ASN A 75 6.22 -4.21 7.42
C ASN A 75 5.61 -4.07 8.82
N PHE A 76 6.04 -4.90 9.78
CA PHE A 76 5.63 -4.81 11.19
C PHE A 76 6.34 -3.70 11.96
N MET A 77 7.34 -3.07 11.38
CA MET A 77 7.96 -1.85 11.92
C MET A 77 7.23 -0.60 11.42
N ILE A 78 6.79 -0.58 10.17
CA ILE A 78 6.14 0.58 9.55
C ILE A 78 4.62 0.62 9.83
N ALA A 79 3.91 -0.49 9.66
CA ALA A 79 2.44 -0.50 9.79
C ALA A 79 1.92 0.00 11.16
N PRO A 80 2.58 -0.28 12.32
CA PRO A 80 2.15 0.26 13.61
C PRO A 80 2.23 1.78 13.73
N GLU A 81 3.07 2.45 12.94
CA GLU A 81 3.16 3.92 12.92
C GLU A 81 1.85 4.56 12.45
N TYR A 82 1.06 3.81 11.67
CA TYR A 82 -0.30 4.16 11.24
C TYR A 82 -1.38 3.54 12.14
N ASN A 83 -1.00 2.76 13.15
CA ASN A 83 -1.92 1.88 13.86
C ASN A 83 -2.71 0.96 12.92
N ALA A 84 -2.12 0.58 11.80
CA ALA A 84 -2.76 -0.21 10.75
C ALA A 84 -2.87 -1.69 11.10
N VAL A 85 -3.92 -2.35 10.59
CA VAL A 85 -4.02 -3.81 10.61
C VAL A 85 -3.35 -4.37 9.37
N VAL A 86 -2.33 -5.21 9.57
CA VAL A 86 -1.56 -5.79 8.46
C VAL A 86 -2.34 -6.95 7.83
N ILE A 87 -2.63 -6.86 6.52
CA ILE A 87 -3.26 -7.92 5.73
C ILE A 87 -2.19 -8.60 4.87
N HIS A 88 -2.00 -9.90 5.08
CA HIS A 88 -0.97 -10.66 4.39
C HIS A 88 -1.34 -12.15 4.23
N ASP A 89 -0.66 -12.88 3.36
CA ASP A 89 -0.74 -14.35 3.29
C ASP A 89 0.63 -14.95 3.61
N GLY A 90 0.77 -15.42 4.87
CA GLY A 90 1.99 -16.04 5.38
C GLY A 90 3.15 -15.06 5.61
N GLY A 91 4.30 -15.65 5.87
CA GLY A 91 5.57 -14.97 6.11
C GLY A 91 6.64 -15.97 6.56
N PRO A 92 7.91 -15.55 6.65
CA PRO A 92 8.97 -16.41 7.17
C PRO A 92 8.81 -16.64 8.67
N TYR A 93 9.31 -17.77 9.19
CA TYR A 93 9.17 -18.15 10.61
C TYR A 93 9.67 -17.08 11.61
N TYR A 94 10.61 -16.25 11.20
CA TYR A 94 11.16 -15.21 12.08
C TYR A 94 10.24 -13.99 12.28
N ILE A 95 9.10 -13.91 11.61
CA ILE A 95 8.09 -12.88 11.91
C ILE A 95 7.34 -13.17 13.20
N ASP A 96 7.37 -14.40 13.72
CA ASP A 96 6.63 -14.80 14.91
C ASP A 96 6.96 -13.96 16.14
N ALA A 97 8.20 -13.43 16.20
CA ALA A 97 8.62 -12.53 17.26
C ALA A 97 7.87 -11.17 17.20
N PHE A 98 7.59 -10.68 16.00
CA PHE A 98 6.84 -9.43 15.78
C PHE A 98 5.35 -9.61 16.08
N LEU A 99 4.77 -10.75 15.70
CA LEU A 99 3.36 -11.07 15.92
C LEU A 99 2.97 -11.12 17.41
N LYS A 100 3.94 -11.31 18.31
CA LYS A 100 3.70 -11.32 19.76
C LYS A 100 3.56 -9.93 20.37
N ASN A 101 3.92 -8.88 19.64
CA ASN A 101 3.82 -7.52 20.15
C ASN A 101 2.35 -7.09 20.22
N PRO A 102 1.91 -6.49 21.35
CA PRO A 102 0.50 -6.17 21.56
C PRO A 102 -0.03 -5.08 20.62
N TRP A 103 0.87 -4.25 20.08
CA TRP A 103 0.53 -3.21 19.09
C TRP A 103 0.42 -3.75 17.66
N VAL A 104 0.87 -4.97 17.39
CA VAL A 104 0.75 -5.60 16.07
C VAL A 104 -0.64 -6.23 15.96
N LYS A 105 -1.43 -5.74 14.98
CA LYS A 105 -2.69 -6.36 14.58
C LYS A 105 -2.55 -6.83 13.15
N HIS A 106 -2.98 -8.06 12.86
CA HIS A 106 -2.86 -8.62 11.53
C HIS A 106 -3.97 -9.62 11.20
N LEU A 107 -4.19 -9.81 9.91
CA LEU A 107 -5.04 -10.85 9.34
C LEU A 107 -4.20 -11.62 8.32
N SER A 108 -4.02 -12.93 8.55
CA SER A 108 -3.17 -13.76 7.70
C SER A 108 -3.99 -14.77 6.92
N GLY A 109 -3.89 -14.73 5.59
CA GLY A 109 -4.47 -15.71 4.66
C GLY A 109 -5.99 -15.89 4.76
N GLY A 110 -6.52 -16.79 3.94
CA GLY A 110 -7.95 -17.13 3.93
C GLY A 110 -8.85 -16.05 3.33
N PHE A 111 -8.29 -15.07 2.63
CA PHE A 111 -9.04 -14.12 1.83
C PHE A 111 -9.56 -14.77 0.54
N LYS A 112 -10.47 -14.07 -0.15
CA LYS A 112 -11.10 -14.59 -1.36
C LYS A 112 -10.06 -14.91 -2.43
N ARG A 113 -10.15 -16.13 -2.98
CA ARG A 113 -9.35 -16.51 -4.14
C ARG A 113 -10.18 -16.43 -5.42
N ILE A 114 -9.57 -15.88 -6.47
CA ILE A 114 -10.17 -15.81 -7.81
C ILE A 114 -9.43 -16.74 -8.77
N ASN A 115 -10.16 -17.29 -9.72
CA ASN A 115 -9.56 -18.04 -10.82
C ASN A 115 -9.13 -17.07 -11.92
N ASN A 116 -7.87 -16.67 -11.91
CA ASN A 116 -7.27 -15.74 -12.87
C ASN A 116 -6.26 -16.44 -13.82
N GLY A 117 -6.23 -17.78 -13.80
CA GLY A 117 -5.30 -18.56 -14.61
C GLY A 117 -3.85 -18.58 -14.12
N LYS A 118 -3.55 -17.96 -12.96
CA LYS A 118 -2.21 -17.90 -12.37
C LYS A 118 -2.01 -18.99 -11.31
N ALA A 119 -0.76 -19.15 -10.87
CA ALA A 119 -0.44 -20.01 -9.73
C ALA A 119 -1.19 -19.54 -8.47
N ARG A 120 -1.50 -20.49 -7.57
CA ARG A 120 -2.32 -20.26 -6.37
C ARG A 120 -1.88 -19.06 -5.54
N GLU A 121 -0.61 -18.80 -5.48
CA GLU A 121 -0.01 -17.69 -4.74
C GLU A 121 -0.35 -16.29 -5.27
N PHE A 122 -0.84 -16.17 -6.50
CA PHE A 122 -1.27 -14.92 -7.13
C PHE A 122 -2.80 -14.80 -7.24
N THR A 123 -3.56 -15.57 -6.49
CA THR A 123 -5.02 -15.65 -6.62
C THR A 123 -5.79 -15.09 -5.44
N GLU A 124 -5.13 -14.65 -4.36
CA GLU A 124 -5.76 -14.17 -3.15
C GLU A 124 -5.91 -12.66 -3.15
N TYR A 125 -7.11 -12.17 -2.86
CA TYR A 125 -7.47 -10.76 -2.91
C TYR A 125 -8.39 -10.39 -1.76
N VAL A 126 -8.31 -9.16 -1.27
CA VAL A 126 -9.37 -8.59 -0.44
C VAL A 126 -10.58 -8.33 -1.33
N ALA A 127 -11.75 -8.79 -0.92
CA ALA A 127 -13.01 -8.57 -1.61
C ALA A 127 -13.93 -7.61 -0.82
N THR A 128 -15.00 -7.15 -1.46
CA THR A 128 -16.01 -6.26 -0.86
C THR A 128 -16.49 -6.78 0.49
N GLY A 129 -16.45 -5.93 1.54
CA GLY A 129 -16.91 -6.21 2.90
C GLY A 129 -16.09 -7.24 3.67
N GLU A 130 -15.02 -7.75 3.09
CA GLU A 130 -14.21 -8.81 3.70
C GLU A 130 -13.37 -8.29 4.86
N VAL A 131 -12.87 -7.05 4.79
CA VAL A 131 -12.07 -6.44 5.87
C VAL A 131 -12.89 -6.35 7.15
N ALA A 132 -14.06 -5.68 7.13
CA ALA A 132 -14.95 -5.54 8.29
C ALA A 132 -15.34 -6.89 8.89
N SER A 133 -15.73 -7.84 8.03
CA SER A 133 -16.09 -9.20 8.44
C SER A 133 -14.95 -9.91 9.19
N ARG A 134 -13.73 -9.78 8.71
CA ARG A 134 -12.57 -10.44 9.29
C ARG A 134 -12.05 -9.75 10.55
N LEU A 135 -12.07 -8.41 10.60
CA LEU A 135 -11.79 -7.66 11.82
C LEU A 135 -12.70 -8.09 12.95
N LYS A 136 -14.01 -8.15 12.67
CA LYS A 136 -15.02 -8.63 13.62
C LYS A 136 -14.75 -10.08 14.08
N ALA A 137 -14.45 -10.98 13.16
CA ALA A 137 -14.17 -12.38 13.48
C ALA A 137 -12.89 -12.54 14.32
N ALA A 138 -11.88 -11.69 14.12
CA ALA A 138 -10.63 -11.66 14.88
C ALA A 138 -10.71 -10.85 16.18
N ASN A 139 -11.87 -10.23 16.48
CA ASN A 139 -12.05 -9.31 17.61
C ASN A 139 -11.02 -8.16 17.59
N ILE A 140 -10.75 -7.61 16.40
CA ILE A 140 -9.89 -6.44 16.19
C ILE A 140 -10.80 -5.23 15.97
N SER A 141 -10.53 -4.14 16.71
CA SER A 141 -11.28 -2.88 16.58
C SER A 141 -11.07 -2.25 15.19
N GLU A 142 -12.14 -1.76 14.59
CA GLU A 142 -12.12 -0.94 13.37
C GLU A 142 -11.61 0.49 13.64
N SER A 143 -11.67 0.93 14.89
CA SER A 143 -11.15 2.23 15.32
C SER A 143 -9.73 2.10 15.84
N TYR A 144 -9.00 3.20 15.83
CA TYR A 144 -7.69 3.31 16.48
C TYR A 144 -7.75 2.79 17.92
N ASP A 145 -6.69 2.10 18.33
CA ASP A 145 -6.51 1.58 19.69
C ASP A 145 -5.52 2.42 20.50
N ASP A 146 -5.23 2.00 21.73
CA ASP A 146 -4.40 2.74 22.69
C ASP A 146 -2.94 2.91 22.23
N TYR A 147 -2.52 2.23 21.19
CA TYR A 147 -1.18 2.37 20.59
C TYR A 147 -1.11 3.46 19.52
N TYR A 148 -2.22 4.10 19.16
CA TYR A 148 -2.22 5.17 18.19
C TYR A 148 -1.54 6.43 18.75
N GLN A 149 -0.50 6.90 18.09
CA GLN A 149 0.30 8.05 18.51
C GLN A 149 -0.04 9.34 17.75
N GLY A 150 -1.12 9.34 16.97
CA GLY A 150 -1.48 10.46 16.11
C GLY A 150 -1.10 10.25 14.65
N PRO A 151 -1.35 11.24 13.77
CA PRO A 151 -1.00 11.16 12.36
C PRO A 151 0.50 11.00 12.16
N HIS A 152 0.91 10.00 11.36
CA HIS A 152 2.32 9.79 11.02
C HIS A 152 2.88 10.93 10.16
N TRP A 153 2.09 11.42 9.21
CA TRP A 153 2.45 12.54 8.35
C TRP A 153 1.68 13.79 8.71
N GLN A 154 2.34 14.94 8.62
CA GLN A 154 1.71 16.26 8.70
C GLN A 154 1.60 16.82 7.28
N PHE A 155 0.38 16.87 6.76
CA PHE A 155 0.12 17.44 5.44
C PHE A 155 -0.14 18.94 5.54
N ALA A 156 0.38 19.70 4.57
CA ALA A 156 0.02 21.11 4.40
C ALA A 156 -1.49 21.24 4.09
N SER A 157 -2.08 22.36 4.48
CA SER A 157 -3.48 22.65 4.13
C SER A 157 -3.62 23.03 2.65
N GLU A 158 -4.82 22.89 2.08
CA GLU A 158 -5.10 23.40 0.73
C GLU A 158 -4.93 24.91 0.61
N ALA A 159 -5.22 25.64 1.71
CA ALA A 159 -5.10 27.10 1.74
C ALA A 159 -3.64 27.58 1.81
N ASP A 160 -2.72 26.71 2.28
CA ASP A 160 -1.31 26.99 2.40
C ASP A 160 -0.50 25.74 2.01
N PRO A 161 -0.44 25.43 0.71
CA PRO A 161 0.30 24.28 0.20
C PRO A 161 1.80 24.51 0.35
N THR A 162 2.55 23.46 0.65
CA THR A 162 4.00 23.51 0.66
C THR A 162 4.52 23.79 -0.75
N ASP A 163 5.24 24.88 -0.91
CA ASP A 163 5.95 25.22 -2.15
C ASP A 163 7.46 25.01 -1.95
N LEU A 164 7.96 23.91 -2.48
CA LEU A 164 9.39 23.59 -2.41
C LEU A 164 10.20 24.32 -3.47
N SER A 165 9.58 24.93 -4.47
CA SER A 165 10.30 25.67 -5.53
C SER A 165 11.03 26.90 -4.99
N ALA A 166 10.56 27.43 -3.86
CA ALA A 166 11.19 28.56 -3.18
C ALA A 166 12.44 28.19 -2.35
N ALA A 167 12.72 26.91 -2.13
CA ALA A 167 13.92 26.49 -1.42
C ALA A 167 15.17 26.72 -2.29
N ALA A 168 16.25 27.23 -1.66
CA ALA A 168 17.47 27.65 -2.38
C ALA A 168 18.18 26.49 -3.11
N ASP A 169 17.93 25.26 -2.67
CA ASP A 169 18.52 24.02 -3.18
C ASP A 169 17.50 23.13 -3.91
N SER A 170 16.30 23.67 -4.21
CA SER A 170 15.31 22.94 -4.98
C SER A 170 15.77 22.69 -6.41
N ILE A 171 15.46 21.52 -6.92
CA ILE A 171 15.68 21.15 -8.31
C ILE A 171 14.39 20.59 -8.93
N ASP A 172 14.18 20.87 -10.21
CA ASP A 172 13.08 20.24 -10.93
C ASP A 172 13.32 18.74 -11.07
N CYS A 173 12.36 17.94 -10.68
CA CYS A 173 12.41 16.49 -10.81
C CYS A 173 11.29 16.01 -11.72
N THR A 174 11.62 15.65 -12.95
CA THR A 174 10.67 15.13 -13.95
C THR A 174 10.64 13.61 -14.03
N LEU A 175 11.66 12.95 -13.47
CA LEU A 175 11.78 11.49 -13.43
C LEU A 175 12.41 11.07 -12.09
N VAL A 176 11.78 10.13 -11.43
CA VAL A 176 12.37 9.40 -10.30
C VAL A 176 12.60 7.96 -10.74
N ASP A 177 13.85 7.57 -10.85
CA ASP A 177 14.26 6.21 -11.15
C ASP A 177 14.55 5.49 -9.83
N LEU A 178 13.71 4.51 -9.48
CA LEU A 178 13.82 3.83 -8.21
C LEU A 178 14.92 2.76 -8.26
N PRO A 179 15.64 2.52 -7.16
CA PRO A 179 16.81 1.63 -7.15
C PRO A 179 16.43 0.14 -7.08
N PHE A 180 15.41 -0.26 -7.86
CA PHE A 180 14.90 -1.62 -7.91
C PHE A 180 15.14 -2.25 -9.28
N GLU A 181 16.34 -2.79 -9.48
CA GLU A 181 16.77 -3.35 -10.77
C GLU A 181 15.83 -4.43 -11.33
N HIS A 182 15.22 -5.23 -10.44
CA HIS A 182 14.30 -6.30 -10.84
C HIS A 182 13.05 -5.78 -11.55
N ASN A 183 12.47 -4.73 -10.98
CA ASN A 183 11.21 -4.14 -11.46
C ASN A 183 11.45 -3.04 -12.49
N GLY A 184 12.56 -2.32 -12.40
CA GLY A 184 12.81 -1.10 -13.17
C GLY A 184 11.72 -0.07 -12.90
N SER A 185 11.36 0.12 -11.62
CA SER A 185 10.28 1.01 -11.20
C SER A 185 10.66 2.46 -11.41
N GLN A 186 9.77 3.22 -12.04
CA GLN A 186 9.96 4.63 -12.37
C GLN A 186 8.69 5.45 -12.11
N LEU A 187 8.90 6.73 -11.85
CA LEU A 187 7.86 7.72 -11.68
C LEU A 187 8.14 8.89 -12.61
N ASP A 188 7.29 9.05 -13.62
CA ASP A 188 7.37 10.14 -14.61
C ASP A 188 6.41 11.27 -14.22
N TYR A 189 6.93 12.50 -14.10
CA TYR A 189 6.08 13.64 -13.80
C TYR A 189 5.19 14.01 -14.98
N ASP A 190 3.89 14.05 -14.74
CA ASP A 190 2.88 14.53 -15.68
C ASP A 190 2.38 15.92 -15.28
N ALA A 191 2.78 16.93 -16.03
CA ALA A 191 2.41 18.32 -15.75
C ALA A 191 0.90 18.59 -15.92
N ALA A 192 0.19 17.77 -16.70
CA ALA A 192 -1.25 17.95 -16.90
C ALA A 192 -2.07 17.58 -15.68
N SER A 193 -1.66 16.54 -14.98
CA SER A 193 -2.31 16.08 -13.73
C SER A 193 -1.59 16.56 -12.47
N ASN A 194 -0.40 17.16 -12.60
CA ASN A 194 0.48 17.50 -11.48
C ASN A 194 0.75 16.30 -10.56
N THR A 195 1.04 15.15 -11.17
CA THR A 195 1.33 13.89 -10.45
C THR A 195 2.51 13.16 -11.08
N TYR A 196 3.08 12.23 -10.34
CA TYR A 196 4.04 11.26 -10.82
C TYR A 196 3.35 9.97 -11.23
N LEU A 197 3.45 9.59 -12.50
CA LEU A 197 2.87 8.38 -13.07
C LEU A 197 3.82 7.20 -12.89
N TYR A 198 3.35 6.16 -12.23
CA TYR A 198 4.16 4.98 -11.93
C TYR A 198 4.19 4.00 -13.11
N SER A 199 5.37 3.47 -13.39
CA SER A 199 5.62 2.38 -14.32
C SER A 199 6.63 1.39 -13.75
N GLU A 200 6.56 0.13 -14.20
CA GLU A 200 7.49 -0.93 -13.84
C GLU A 200 7.52 -1.98 -14.96
N TYR A 201 8.57 -2.79 -15.03
CA TYR A 201 8.76 -3.79 -16.09
C TYR A 201 8.60 -3.21 -17.52
N ASN A 202 8.98 -1.96 -17.73
CA ASN A 202 8.80 -1.19 -18.96
C ASN A 202 7.31 -1.05 -19.37
N MET A 203 6.38 -1.06 -18.43
CA MET A 203 4.96 -0.92 -18.67
C MET A 203 4.33 0.09 -17.70
N LYS A 204 3.32 0.82 -18.18
CA LYS A 204 2.46 1.61 -17.31
C LYS A 204 1.75 0.71 -16.32
N HIS A 205 1.82 1.04 -15.05
CA HIS A 205 1.09 0.32 -14.01
C HIS A 205 -0.36 0.80 -13.96
N THR A 206 -1.30 -0.01 -14.38
CA THR A 206 -2.73 0.35 -14.43
C THR A 206 -3.54 -0.54 -13.49
N ASP A 207 -4.62 0.03 -12.96
CA ASP A 207 -5.52 -0.63 -12.02
C ASP A 207 -6.84 -1.04 -12.68
N PRO A 208 -7.07 -2.34 -12.94
CA PRO A 208 -8.32 -2.80 -13.52
C PRO A 208 -9.55 -2.57 -12.64
N ALA A 209 -9.40 -2.48 -11.31
CA ALA A 209 -10.51 -2.17 -10.42
C ALA A 209 -11.01 -0.73 -10.57
N ASN A 210 -10.19 0.15 -11.18
CA ASN A 210 -10.51 1.55 -11.43
C ASN A 210 -10.42 1.89 -12.93
N GLY A 211 -11.06 1.10 -13.78
CA GLY A 211 -11.15 1.38 -15.22
C GLY A 211 -9.80 1.45 -15.95
N ASN A 212 -8.79 0.75 -15.47
CA ASN A 212 -7.40 0.77 -15.95
C ASN A 212 -6.73 2.15 -15.83
N LYS A 213 -7.13 2.96 -14.84
CA LYS A 213 -6.43 4.20 -14.49
C LYS A 213 -4.98 3.89 -14.13
N GLN A 214 -4.04 4.68 -14.65
CA GLN A 214 -2.63 4.55 -14.29
C GLN A 214 -2.42 4.96 -12.83
N LEU A 215 -1.59 4.23 -12.10
CA LEU A 215 -1.19 4.56 -10.76
C LEU A 215 -0.40 5.87 -10.76
N ALA A 216 -0.80 6.81 -9.92
CA ALA A 216 -0.27 8.16 -9.89
C ALA A 216 -0.13 8.67 -8.46
N PHE A 217 0.91 9.44 -8.18
CA PHE A 217 1.25 9.94 -6.86
C PHE A 217 1.42 11.45 -6.87
N THR A 218 0.89 12.13 -5.87
CA THR A 218 1.10 13.57 -5.66
C THR A 218 2.40 13.87 -4.93
N ASN A 219 2.87 12.92 -4.13
CA ASN A 219 4.12 13.03 -3.36
C ASN A 219 4.94 11.75 -3.50
N VAL A 220 6.25 11.91 -3.58
CA VAL A 220 7.24 10.83 -3.57
C VAL A 220 8.24 11.15 -2.45
N ILE A 221 8.50 10.18 -1.57
CA ILE A 221 9.36 10.33 -0.38
C ILE A 221 10.37 9.20 -0.33
#